data_f8328d52a21495d6fd5773cc46725ccb
#
_entry.id   f8328d52a21495d6fd5773cc46725ccb
#
_cell.length_a   1.000
_cell.length_b   1.000
_cell.length_c   1.000
_cell.angle_alpha   90.00
_cell.angle_beta   90.00
_cell.angle_gamma   90.00
#
_symmetry.space_group_name_H-M   'P 1'
#
loop_
_entity.id
_entity.type
_entity.pdbx_description
1 polymer ?
#
loop_
_entity_poly.entity_id
_entity_poly.type
_entity_poly.pdbx_seq_one_letter_code
_entity_poly.pdbx_strand_id
1 'polypeptide(L)'
;MLEARHLQKRFGSLQAVADVSFSVRPGELVGLLGPNGAGKTTTISMLTGLTPSDSGEVLILGKPLQGDTDPNKARLGVVPQDLALYEELTAIANLRFFGALYELRGPRLDAAIDEALSLVGLTAHRNAKVKDFSGGMKRRLNLAASVLHDPDILMLDEPTVGVDPQSRNAIFDNLETLKRRGKTILYTTHYMEEVERLADRVVIMDHGRVIADDTLEGLHARVPPDAQGKRNLEEVFLSLTGRQLRD
;
A
#
# COMPACT_ATOMS: atom_id res chain seq x y z
N MET A 1 3.04 4.40 13.88
CA MET A 1 3.67 3.09 13.83
C MET A 1 2.61 2.03 13.59
N LEU A 2 2.86 1.13 12.66
CA LEU A 2 2.05 -0.06 12.36
C LEU A 2 2.92 -1.28 12.69
N GLU A 3 2.37 -2.30 13.38
CA GLU A 3 3.11 -3.52 13.67
C GLU A 3 2.26 -4.75 13.35
N ALA A 4 2.87 -5.72 12.69
CA ALA A 4 2.40 -7.09 12.54
C ALA A 4 3.23 -7.97 13.47
N ARG A 5 2.59 -8.76 14.32
CA ARG A 5 3.28 -9.66 15.25
C ARG A 5 2.76 -11.09 15.10
N HIS A 6 3.58 -11.96 14.57
CA HIS A 6 3.31 -13.40 14.39
C HIS A 6 1.97 -13.69 13.71
N LEU A 7 1.60 -12.88 12.70
CA LEU A 7 0.35 -13.05 11.98
C LEU A 7 0.32 -14.37 11.24
N GLN A 8 -0.78 -15.09 11.38
CA GLN A 8 -1.06 -16.32 10.66
C GLN A 8 -2.45 -16.29 10.07
N LYS A 9 -2.61 -16.88 8.88
CA LYS A 9 -3.91 -17.04 8.21
C LYS A 9 -3.95 -18.27 7.33
N ARG A 10 -5.01 -19.06 7.52
CA ARG A 10 -5.30 -20.22 6.71
C ARG A 10 -6.69 -20.11 6.07
N PHE A 11 -6.80 -20.51 4.83
CA PHE A 11 -8.06 -20.65 4.10
C PHE A 11 -8.21 -22.13 3.68
N GLY A 12 -9.01 -22.89 4.42
CA GLY A 12 -9.12 -24.33 4.22
C GLY A 12 -7.77 -25.03 4.39
N SER A 13 -7.29 -25.68 3.36
CA SER A 13 -5.95 -26.32 3.36
C SER A 13 -4.80 -25.37 3.05
N LEU A 14 -5.08 -24.17 2.51
CA LEU A 14 -4.04 -23.21 2.10
C LEU A 14 -3.59 -22.37 3.30
N GLN A 15 -2.30 -22.45 3.64
CA GLN A 15 -1.64 -21.53 4.57
C GLN A 15 -1.21 -20.27 3.80
N ALA A 16 -2.06 -19.25 3.78
CA ALA A 16 -1.79 -18.01 3.05
C ALA A 16 -0.73 -17.13 3.75
N VAL A 17 -0.77 -17.08 5.09
CA VAL A 17 0.23 -16.41 5.94
C VAL A 17 0.62 -17.36 7.05
N ALA A 18 1.91 -17.72 7.10
CA ALA A 18 2.41 -18.76 8.02
C ALA A 18 3.02 -18.18 9.31
N ASP A 19 3.77 -17.08 9.17
CA ASP A 19 4.33 -16.29 10.29
C ASP A 19 4.86 -14.97 9.72
N VAL A 20 4.13 -13.90 9.91
CA VAL A 20 4.52 -12.57 9.44
C VAL A 20 4.66 -11.63 10.61
N SER A 21 5.88 -11.11 10.77
CA SER A 21 6.21 -10.09 11.78
C SER A 21 7.06 -9.01 11.13
N PHE A 22 6.60 -7.76 11.20
CA PHE A 22 7.35 -6.55 10.80
C PHE A 22 6.70 -5.32 11.39
N SER A 23 7.37 -4.19 11.28
CA SER A 23 6.81 -2.90 11.71
C SER A 23 7.03 -1.84 10.62
N VAL A 24 6.20 -0.78 10.63
CA VAL A 24 6.38 0.43 9.83
C VAL A 24 6.45 1.62 10.78
N ARG A 25 7.56 2.32 10.77
CA ARG A 25 7.81 3.46 11.65
C ARG A 25 7.04 4.70 11.17
N PRO A 26 6.75 5.66 12.06
CA PRO A 26 6.14 6.92 11.63
C PRO A 26 6.95 7.62 10.54
N GLY A 27 6.28 8.04 9.45
CA GLY A 27 6.91 8.71 8.32
C GLY A 27 7.76 7.83 7.40
N GLU A 28 7.85 6.52 7.67
CA GLU A 28 8.59 5.55 6.84
C GLU A 28 7.72 5.06 5.69
N LEU A 29 8.33 4.88 4.51
CA LEU A 29 7.75 4.12 3.41
C LEU A 29 8.42 2.74 3.34
N VAL A 30 7.65 1.70 3.65
CA VAL A 30 8.08 0.31 3.59
C VAL A 30 7.49 -0.37 2.37
N GLY A 31 8.35 -0.97 1.56
CA GLY A 31 7.96 -1.85 0.46
C GLY A 31 7.76 -3.28 0.96
N LEU A 32 6.57 -3.83 0.78
CA LEU A 32 6.30 -5.25 1.02
C LEU A 32 6.41 -5.99 -0.32
N LEU A 33 7.57 -6.58 -0.56
CA LEU A 33 7.95 -7.21 -1.82
C LEU A 33 7.73 -8.73 -1.76
N GLY A 34 7.27 -9.31 -2.84
CA GLY A 34 7.19 -10.78 -2.96
C GLY A 34 6.39 -11.21 -4.19
N PRO A 35 6.51 -12.48 -4.61
CA PRO A 35 5.80 -13.01 -5.77
C PRO A 35 4.28 -13.04 -5.53
N ASN A 36 3.54 -13.31 -6.61
CA ASN A 36 2.12 -13.61 -6.51
C ASN A 36 1.92 -14.87 -5.63
N GLY A 37 0.96 -14.78 -4.70
CA GLY A 37 0.74 -15.85 -3.71
C GLY A 37 1.68 -15.84 -2.49
N ALA A 38 2.60 -14.87 -2.36
CA ALA A 38 3.45 -14.75 -1.16
C ALA A 38 2.68 -14.40 0.12
N GLY A 39 1.40 -13.99 0.02
CA GLY A 39 0.58 -13.60 1.16
C GLY A 39 0.46 -12.10 1.39
N LYS A 40 0.94 -11.24 0.48
CA LYS A 40 0.94 -9.77 0.62
C LYS A 40 -0.46 -9.20 0.83
N THR A 41 -1.40 -9.47 -0.09
CA THR A 41 -2.80 -9.01 0.00
C THR A 41 -3.50 -9.53 1.25
N THR A 42 -3.26 -10.79 1.62
CA THR A 42 -3.80 -11.37 2.86
C THR A 42 -3.24 -10.64 4.08
N THR A 43 -1.96 -10.30 4.07
CA THR A 43 -1.32 -9.51 5.14
C THR A 43 -1.95 -8.12 5.24
N ILE A 44 -2.12 -7.39 4.12
CA ILE A 44 -2.83 -6.10 4.10
C ILE A 44 -4.24 -6.24 4.66
N SER A 45 -4.99 -7.28 4.26
CA SER A 45 -6.35 -7.51 4.74
C SER A 45 -6.42 -7.75 6.25
N MET A 46 -5.41 -8.42 6.83
CA MET A 46 -5.30 -8.57 8.28
C MET A 46 -4.92 -7.26 8.97
N LEU A 47 -3.95 -6.51 8.42
CA LEU A 47 -3.52 -5.23 8.97
C LEU A 47 -4.62 -4.17 8.99
N THR A 48 -5.56 -4.24 8.04
CA THR A 48 -6.73 -3.35 7.95
C THR A 48 -7.93 -3.87 8.75
N GLY A 49 -7.86 -5.10 9.26
CA GLY A 49 -8.97 -5.76 9.94
C GLY A 49 -10.13 -6.13 9.01
N LEU A 50 -9.88 -6.25 7.69
CA LEU A 50 -10.86 -6.80 6.73
C LEU A 50 -10.94 -8.32 6.85
N THR A 51 -9.85 -8.96 7.23
CA THR A 51 -9.77 -10.40 7.48
C THR A 51 -9.18 -10.61 8.87
N PRO A 52 -9.87 -11.34 9.78
CA PRO A 52 -9.29 -11.66 11.07
C PRO A 52 -8.09 -12.61 10.90
N SER A 53 -7.01 -12.37 11.65
CA SER A 53 -5.91 -13.33 11.76
C SER A 53 -6.36 -14.56 12.57
N ASP A 54 -5.79 -15.73 12.26
CA ASP A 54 -6.03 -16.95 13.05
C ASP A 54 -5.16 -16.96 14.31
N SER A 55 -3.99 -16.28 14.26
CA SER A 55 -3.12 -15.98 15.41
C SER A 55 -2.28 -14.75 15.15
N GLY A 56 -1.62 -14.27 16.21
CA GLY A 56 -0.84 -13.02 16.18
C GLY A 56 -1.70 -11.79 16.44
N GLU A 57 -1.08 -10.63 16.39
CA GLU A 57 -1.75 -9.36 16.65
C GLU A 57 -1.29 -8.26 15.70
N VAL A 58 -2.17 -7.29 15.43
CA VAL A 58 -1.89 -6.06 14.71
C VAL A 58 -1.95 -4.90 15.70
N LEU A 59 -0.92 -4.05 15.71
CA LEU A 59 -0.94 -2.81 16.50
C LEU A 59 -0.94 -1.60 15.58
N ILE A 60 -1.87 -0.69 15.81
CA ILE A 60 -1.96 0.61 15.14
C ILE A 60 -1.65 1.68 16.20
N LEU A 61 -0.59 2.46 15.96
CA LEU A 61 -0.12 3.48 16.91
C LEU A 61 0.09 2.94 18.35
N GLY A 62 0.59 1.69 18.43
CA GLY A 62 0.86 1.01 19.71
C GLY A 62 -0.36 0.40 20.39
N LYS A 63 -1.53 0.42 19.77
CA LYS A 63 -2.76 -0.18 20.31
C LYS A 63 -3.18 -1.38 19.47
N PRO A 64 -3.58 -2.51 20.10
CA PRO A 64 -4.09 -3.67 19.36
C PRO A 64 -5.34 -3.32 18.58
N LEU A 65 -5.40 -3.77 17.32
CA LEU A 65 -6.60 -3.64 16.47
C LEU A 65 -7.69 -4.58 17.00
N GLN A 66 -8.86 -4.03 17.33
CA GLN A 66 -9.96 -4.76 17.96
C GLN A 66 -11.23 -4.72 17.09
N GLY A 67 -11.49 -5.80 16.35
CA GLY A 67 -12.74 -5.98 15.63
C GLY A 67 -13.03 -4.94 14.55
N ASP A 68 -14.29 -4.93 14.07
CA ASP A 68 -14.68 -4.11 12.92
C ASP A 68 -14.90 -2.65 13.24
N THR A 69 -15.27 -2.32 14.46
CA THR A 69 -15.62 -0.97 14.92
C THR A 69 -14.48 -0.25 15.64
N ASP A 70 -13.25 -0.75 15.53
CA ASP A 70 -12.10 -0.11 16.19
C ASP A 70 -11.88 1.31 15.65
N PRO A 71 -11.89 2.34 16.54
CA PRO A 71 -11.70 3.73 16.13
C PRO A 71 -10.32 4.00 15.51
N ASN A 72 -9.32 3.15 15.77
CA ASN A 72 -8.01 3.28 15.14
C ASN A 72 -8.05 3.01 13.63
N LYS A 73 -9.09 2.35 13.11
CA LYS A 73 -9.29 2.20 11.65
C LYS A 73 -9.48 3.53 10.94
N ALA A 74 -10.01 4.55 11.61
CA ALA A 74 -10.08 5.90 11.06
C ALA A 74 -8.71 6.57 10.82
N ARG A 75 -7.62 5.98 11.35
CA ARG A 75 -6.25 6.42 11.13
C ARG A 75 -5.59 5.75 9.91
N LEU A 76 -6.31 4.84 9.27
CA LEU A 76 -5.86 4.06 8.11
C LEU A 76 -6.50 4.57 6.83
N GLY A 77 -5.70 4.78 5.80
CA GLY A 77 -6.13 4.90 4.42
C GLY A 77 -5.76 3.62 3.67
N VAL A 78 -6.69 3.06 2.93
CA VAL A 78 -6.47 1.81 2.20
C VAL A 78 -6.72 2.02 0.71
N VAL A 79 -5.75 1.69 -0.11
CA VAL A 79 -5.86 1.65 -1.57
C VAL A 79 -5.85 0.18 -1.98
N PRO A 80 -7.01 -0.43 -2.21
CA PRO A 80 -7.08 -1.84 -2.60
C PRO A 80 -6.58 -2.05 -4.04
N GLN A 81 -6.22 -3.29 -4.36
CA GLN A 81 -5.81 -3.69 -5.70
C GLN A 81 -6.94 -3.48 -6.71
N ASP A 82 -8.16 -3.83 -6.38
CA ASP A 82 -9.34 -3.54 -7.19
C ASP A 82 -9.82 -2.10 -6.95
N LEU A 83 -10.31 -1.47 -8.02
CA LEU A 83 -10.81 -0.09 -7.92
C LEU A 83 -12.13 -0.06 -7.15
N ALA A 84 -12.14 0.64 -6.02
CA ALA A 84 -13.33 0.82 -5.18
C ALA A 84 -14.10 2.10 -5.57
N LEU A 85 -14.33 2.33 -6.86
CA LEU A 85 -14.96 3.54 -7.38
C LEU A 85 -16.30 3.26 -8.05
N TYR A 86 -17.24 4.19 -7.94
CA TYR A 86 -18.51 4.17 -8.64
C TYR A 86 -18.36 4.82 -10.01
N GLU A 87 -18.26 4.02 -11.06
CA GLU A 87 -17.93 4.50 -12.42
C GLU A 87 -18.98 5.42 -13.03
N GLU A 88 -20.27 5.26 -12.69
CA GLU A 88 -21.34 6.12 -13.17
C GLU A 88 -21.40 7.49 -12.46
N LEU A 89 -20.69 7.65 -11.36
CA LEU A 89 -20.59 8.92 -10.63
C LEU A 89 -19.42 9.75 -11.17
N THR A 90 -19.48 11.06 -10.93
CA THR A 90 -18.35 11.96 -11.18
C THR A 90 -17.24 11.75 -10.13
N ALA A 91 -16.02 12.25 -10.42
CA ALA A 91 -14.92 12.19 -9.45
C ALA A 91 -15.30 12.87 -8.13
N ILE A 92 -15.88 14.07 -8.18
CA ILE A 92 -16.31 14.78 -6.95
C ILE A 92 -17.44 14.01 -6.21
N ALA A 93 -18.35 13.36 -6.92
CA ALA A 93 -19.42 12.58 -6.27
C ALA A 93 -18.86 11.34 -5.56
N ASN A 94 -17.87 10.65 -6.15
CA ASN A 94 -17.13 9.57 -5.48
C ASN A 94 -16.46 10.09 -4.20
N LEU A 95 -15.70 11.18 -4.30
CA LEU A 95 -14.98 11.72 -3.14
C LEU A 95 -15.93 12.22 -2.05
N ARG A 96 -17.08 12.80 -2.40
CA ARG A 96 -18.13 13.15 -1.42
C ARG A 96 -18.70 11.92 -0.72
N PHE A 97 -18.94 10.85 -1.45
CA PHE A 97 -19.40 9.59 -0.87
C PHE A 97 -18.38 9.05 0.14
N PHE A 98 -17.10 8.91 -0.25
CA PHE A 98 -16.07 8.40 0.65
C PHE A 98 -15.81 9.34 1.83
N GLY A 99 -15.76 10.65 1.62
CA GLY A 99 -15.60 11.62 2.71
C GLY A 99 -16.74 11.56 3.74
N ALA A 100 -17.98 11.31 3.29
CA ALA A 100 -19.12 11.17 4.17
C ALA A 100 -19.02 9.94 5.09
N LEU A 101 -18.37 8.85 4.66
CA LEU A 101 -18.10 7.67 5.50
C LEU A 101 -17.21 7.99 6.70
N TYR A 102 -16.35 9.01 6.56
CA TYR A 102 -15.49 9.52 7.64
C TYR A 102 -16.08 10.79 8.30
N GLU A 103 -17.39 11.00 8.17
CA GLU A 103 -18.14 12.11 8.77
C GLU A 103 -17.67 13.51 8.32
N LEU A 104 -16.92 13.61 7.22
CA LEU A 104 -16.54 14.88 6.62
C LEU A 104 -17.78 15.55 6.00
N ARG A 105 -18.04 16.83 6.31
CA ARG A 105 -19.21 17.57 5.85
C ARG A 105 -18.89 19.03 5.58
N GLY A 106 -19.68 19.66 4.71
CA GLY A 106 -19.62 21.09 4.44
C GLY A 106 -18.24 21.56 3.98
N PRO A 107 -17.78 22.74 4.43
CA PRO A 107 -16.51 23.31 3.98
C PRO A 107 -15.28 22.43 4.22
N ARG A 108 -15.29 21.59 5.28
CA ARG A 108 -14.20 20.66 5.56
C ARG A 108 -14.10 19.56 4.50
N LEU A 109 -15.25 19.03 4.06
CA LEU A 109 -15.31 18.03 2.98
C LEU A 109 -14.85 18.65 1.66
N ASP A 110 -15.34 19.85 1.32
CA ASP A 110 -14.99 20.52 0.06
C ASP A 110 -13.48 20.81 0.01
N ALA A 111 -12.87 21.30 1.10
CA ALA A 111 -11.44 21.52 1.18
C ALA A 111 -10.63 20.22 1.05
N ALA A 112 -11.04 19.14 1.72
CA ALA A 112 -10.40 17.84 1.60
C ALA A 112 -10.45 17.28 0.17
N ILE A 113 -11.59 17.45 -0.52
CA ILE A 113 -11.75 17.06 -1.93
C ILE A 113 -10.82 17.86 -2.83
N ASP A 114 -10.77 19.18 -2.66
CA ASP A 114 -9.91 20.04 -3.47
C ASP A 114 -8.43 19.68 -3.29
N GLU A 115 -8.01 19.44 -2.05
CA GLU A 115 -6.66 19.01 -1.74
C GLU A 115 -6.35 17.62 -2.34
N ALA A 116 -7.24 16.65 -2.19
CA ALA A 116 -7.05 15.30 -2.71
C ALA A 116 -6.98 15.29 -4.24
N LEU A 117 -7.87 16.03 -4.93
CA LEU A 117 -7.84 16.18 -6.39
C LEU A 117 -6.58 16.88 -6.88
N SER A 118 -6.12 17.90 -6.15
CA SER A 118 -4.86 18.60 -6.44
C SER A 118 -3.65 17.67 -6.31
N LEU A 119 -3.59 16.91 -5.21
CA LEU A 119 -2.52 15.93 -4.95
C LEU A 119 -2.35 14.97 -6.13
N VAL A 120 -3.47 14.43 -6.65
CA VAL A 120 -3.42 13.42 -7.71
C VAL A 120 -3.51 14.01 -9.13
N GLY A 121 -3.53 15.34 -9.28
CA GLY A 121 -3.57 16.02 -10.58
C GLY A 121 -4.86 15.81 -11.36
N LEU A 122 -6.02 15.72 -10.66
CA LEU A 122 -7.32 15.49 -11.28
C LEU A 122 -8.31 16.66 -11.09
N THR A 123 -7.86 17.83 -10.65
CA THR A 123 -8.71 19.01 -10.41
C THR A 123 -9.54 19.40 -11.63
N ALA A 124 -8.95 19.39 -12.84
CA ALA A 124 -9.65 19.70 -14.09
C ALA A 124 -10.75 18.67 -14.45
N HIS A 125 -10.68 17.47 -13.89
CA HIS A 125 -11.60 16.36 -14.18
C HIS A 125 -12.62 16.11 -13.06
N ARG A 126 -12.74 17.03 -12.08
CA ARG A 126 -13.60 16.87 -10.90
C ARG A 126 -15.06 16.53 -11.22
N ASN A 127 -15.59 17.08 -12.31
CA ASN A 127 -16.99 16.90 -12.72
C ASN A 127 -17.17 15.85 -13.83
N ALA A 128 -16.08 15.22 -14.31
CA ALA A 128 -16.16 14.15 -15.30
C ALA A 128 -16.55 12.82 -14.64
N LYS A 129 -17.31 11.99 -15.35
CA LYS A 129 -17.67 10.64 -14.88
C LYS A 129 -16.45 9.72 -14.85
N VAL A 130 -16.37 8.89 -13.81
CA VAL A 130 -15.23 7.98 -13.62
C VAL A 130 -15.12 6.93 -14.71
N LYS A 131 -16.23 6.52 -15.34
CA LYS A 131 -16.21 5.61 -16.49
C LYS A 131 -15.39 6.14 -17.68
N ASP A 132 -15.31 7.46 -17.82
CA ASP A 132 -14.59 8.12 -18.90
C ASP A 132 -13.09 8.33 -18.58
N PHE A 133 -12.64 7.88 -17.39
CA PHE A 133 -11.25 7.99 -16.96
C PHE A 133 -10.39 6.87 -17.55
N SER A 134 -9.12 7.17 -17.84
CA SER A 134 -8.12 6.14 -18.08
C SER A 134 -7.88 5.30 -16.82
N GLY A 135 -7.32 4.10 -16.98
CA GLY A 135 -6.96 3.25 -15.84
C GLY A 135 -6.08 3.96 -14.81
N GLY A 136 -5.09 4.72 -15.29
CA GLY A 136 -4.22 5.53 -14.43
C GLY A 136 -4.95 6.67 -13.71
N MET A 137 -5.94 7.32 -14.36
CA MET A 137 -6.79 8.32 -13.70
C MET A 137 -7.66 7.68 -12.62
N LYS A 138 -8.24 6.50 -12.87
CA LYS A 138 -9.02 5.75 -11.89
C LYS A 138 -8.16 5.36 -10.69
N ARG A 139 -6.94 4.87 -10.90
CA ARG A 139 -5.99 4.55 -9.81
C ARG A 139 -5.65 5.76 -8.96
N ARG A 140 -5.37 6.91 -9.59
CA ARG A 140 -5.10 8.15 -8.87
C ARG A 140 -6.32 8.65 -8.09
N LEU A 141 -7.53 8.53 -8.65
CA LEU A 141 -8.76 8.87 -7.92
C LEU A 141 -9.00 7.94 -6.73
N ASN A 142 -8.67 6.64 -6.86
CA ASN A 142 -8.74 5.67 -5.76
C ASN A 142 -7.79 6.06 -4.62
N LEU A 143 -6.56 6.50 -4.94
CA LEU A 143 -5.64 7.08 -3.96
C LEU A 143 -6.24 8.35 -3.32
N ALA A 144 -6.82 9.27 -4.11
CA ALA A 144 -7.45 10.47 -3.58
C ALA A 144 -8.56 10.16 -2.56
N ALA A 145 -9.39 9.14 -2.85
CA ALA A 145 -10.45 8.70 -1.94
C ALA A 145 -9.91 8.19 -0.60
N SER A 146 -8.76 7.51 -0.62
CA SER A 146 -8.15 6.92 0.59
C SER A 146 -7.40 7.93 1.47
N VAL A 147 -7.18 9.17 1.01
CA VAL A 147 -6.49 10.21 1.79
C VAL A 147 -7.42 11.33 2.29
N LEU A 148 -8.72 11.31 1.94
CA LEU A 148 -9.68 12.37 2.26
C LEU A 148 -9.78 12.70 3.75
N HIS A 149 -9.72 11.68 4.60
CA HIS A 149 -9.83 11.80 6.05
C HIS A 149 -8.50 12.05 6.75
N ASP A 150 -7.45 12.36 5.98
CA ASP A 150 -6.10 12.67 6.44
C ASP A 150 -5.47 11.55 7.32
N PRO A 151 -5.47 10.29 6.88
CA PRO A 151 -4.98 9.17 7.68
C PRO A 151 -3.49 9.31 8.02
N ASP A 152 -3.06 8.72 9.15
CA ASP A 152 -1.64 8.67 9.52
C ASP A 152 -0.87 7.59 8.75
N ILE A 153 -1.57 6.50 8.42
CA ILE A 153 -1.00 5.31 7.80
C ILE A 153 -1.75 5.02 6.52
N LEU A 154 -1.01 4.87 5.43
CA LEU A 154 -1.54 4.46 4.13
C LEU A 154 -1.05 3.06 3.80
N MET A 155 -1.96 2.19 3.40
CA MET A 155 -1.66 0.85 2.90
C MET A 155 -2.15 0.75 1.45
N LEU A 156 -1.23 0.40 0.54
CA LEU A 156 -1.51 0.29 -0.87
C LEU A 156 -1.21 -1.14 -1.33
N ASP A 157 -2.22 -1.80 -1.87
CA ASP A 157 -2.08 -3.16 -2.40
C ASP A 157 -1.93 -3.12 -3.92
N GLU A 158 -0.70 -3.31 -4.39
CA GLU A 158 -0.30 -3.33 -5.81
C GLU A 158 -0.93 -2.19 -6.65
N PRO A 159 -0.78 -0.91 -6.24
CA PRO A 159 -1.56 0.18 -6.81
C PRO A 159 -1.18 0.54 -8.26
N THR A 160 -0.10 -0.02 -8.80
CA THR A 160 0.43 0.26 -10.13
C THR A 160 0.22 -0.87 -11.14
N VAL A 161 -0.37 -1.98 -10.71
CA VAL A 161 -0.65 -3.11 -11.60
C VAL A 161 -1.60 -2.67 -12.72
N GLY A 162 -1.20 -2.96 -13.97
CA GLY A 162 -1.98 -2.60 -15.16
C GLY A 162 -1.99 -1.11 -15.52
N VAL A 163 -1.09 -0.33 -14.95
CA VAL A 163 -0.98 1.12 -15.16
C VAL A 163 0.18 1.41 -16.11
N ASP A 164 -0.03 2.32 -17.05
CA ASP A 164 1.02 2.78 -17.98
C ASP A 164 2.17 3.48 -17.23
N PRO A 165 3.39 3.57 -17.82
CA PRO A 165 4.56 4.14 -17.15
C PRO A 165 4.39 5.58 -16.69
N GLN A 166 3.65 6.42 -17.43
CA GLN A 166 3.44 7.82 -17.08
C GLN A 166 2.52 7.92 -15.84
N SER A 167 1.42 7.18 -15.85
CA SER A 167 0.49 7.14 -14.71
C SER A 167 1.14 6.51 -13.47
N ARG A 168 1.99 5.48 -13.63
CA ARG A 168 2.78 4.88 -12.55
C ARG A 168 3.70 5.92 -11.91
N ASN A 169 4.44 6.69 -12.71
CA ASN A 169 5.30 7.76 -12.19
C ASN A 169 4.50 8.81 -11.41
N ALA A 170 3.31 9.21 -11.90
CA ALA A 170 2.46 10.13 -11.17
C ALA A 170 1.99 9.59 -9.81
N ILE A 171 1.72 8.28 -9.70
CA ILE A 171 1.42 7.64 -8.42
C ILE A 171 2.62 7.73 -7.49
N PHE A 172 3.83 7.45 -7.97
CA PHE A 172 5.05 7.54 -7.17
C PHE A 172 5.30 8.96 -6.64
N ASP A 173 5.16 9.98 -7.47
CA ASP A 173 5.29 11.39 -7.08
C ASP A 173 4.27 11.77 -5.98
N ASN A 174 3.06 11.22 -6.06
CA ASN A 174 2.03 11.39 -5.02
C ASN A 174 2.44 10.73 -3.70
N LEU A 175 2.99 9.49 -3.75
CA LEU A 175 3.45 8.79 -2.56
C LEU A 175 4.65 9.50 -1.90
N GLU A 176 5.61 9.99 -2.70
CA GLU A 176 6.71 10.81 -2.21
C GLU A 176 6.22 12.11 -1.54
N THR A 177 5.18 12.72 -2.11
CA THR A 177 4.57 13.93 -1.52
C THR A 177 3.90 13.60 -0.19
N LEU A 178 3.15 12.50 -0.10
CA LEU A 178 2.53 12.04 1.14
C LEU A 178 3.58 11.69 2.21
N LYS A 179 4.66 11.01 1.82
CA LYS A 179 5.79 10.72 2.70
C LYS A 179 6.43 11.99 3.25
N ARG A 180 6.69 13.00 2.39
CA ARG A 180 7.22 14.32 2.83
C ARG A 180 6.29 15.05 3.79
N ARG A 181 4.99 14.78 3.74
CA ARG A 181 3.98 15.27 4.71
C ARG A 181 3.96 14.46 6.02
N GLY A 182 4.87 13.49 6.19
CA GLY A 182 4.99 12.67 7.38
C GLY A 182 4.04 11.47 7.43
N LYS A 183 3.38 11.12 6.32
CA LYS A 183 2.54 9.92 6.28
C LYS A 183 3.39 8.66 6.32
N THR A 184 2.92 7.67 7.08
CA THR A 184 3.50 6.33 7.14
C THR A 184 2.89 5.50 6.02
N ILE A 185 3.71 4.81 5.22
CA ILE A 185 3.23 4.15 4.01
C ILE A 185 3.71 2.70 3.97
N LEU A 186 2.79 1.76 3.80
CA LEU A 186 3.06 0.38 3.44
C LEU A 186 2.60 0.15 2.00
N TYR A 187 3.52 -0.19 1.13
CA TYR A 187 3.32 -0.36 -0.30
C TYR A 187 3.63 -1.79 -0.73
N THR A 188 2.63 -2.54 -1.19
CA THR A 188 2.89 -3.90 -1.71
C THR A 188 3.14 -3.87 -3.21
N THR A 189 4.07 -4.69 -3.65
CA THR A 189 4.36 -4.89 -5.07
C THR A 189 5.10 -6.22 -5.28
N HIS A 190 5.11 -6.69 -6.51
CA HIS A 190 6.00 -7.74 -6.99
C HIS A 190 7.10 -7.18 -7.92
N TYR A 191 7.11 -5.85 -8.18
CA TYR A 191 8.11 -5.18 -8.99
C TYR A 191 9.23 -4.60 -8.12
N MET A 192 10.44 -5.11 -8.29
CA MET A 192 11.60 -4.69 -7.50
C MET A 192 11.99 -3.24 -7.76
N GLU A 193 11.91 -2.80 -9.01
CA GLU A 193 12.18 -1.42 -9.41
C GLU A 193 11.34 -0.38 -8.65
N GLU A 194 10.13 -0.75 -8.27
CA GLU A 194 9.22 0.14 -7.54
C GLU A 194 9.69 0.36 -6.10
N VAL A 195 10.08 -0.71 -5.41
CA VAL A 195 10.61 -0.59 -4.05
C VAL A 195 11.98 0.06 -4.03
N GLU A 196 12.85 -0.22 -5.02
CA GLU A 196 14.15 0.45 -5.16
C GLU A 196 14.01 1.97 -5.34
N ARG A 197 12.93 2.42 -6.00
CA ARG A 197 12.67 3.85 -6.19
C ARG A 197 12.07 4.52 -4.95
N LEU A 198 11.17 3.85 -4.23
CA LEU A 198 10.28 4.50 -3.26
C LEU A 198 10.64 4.20 -1.80
N ALA A 199 11.08 2.97 -1.52
CA ALA A 199 11.12 2.47 -0.17
C ALA A 199 12.36 2.93 0.61
N ASP A 200 12.16 3.26 1.89
CA ASP A 200 13.25 3.41 2.85
C ASP A 200 13.76 2.05 3.33
N ARG A 201 12.85 1.08 3.41
CA ARG A 201 13.09 -0.27 3.88
C ARG A 201 12.19 -1.24 3.12
N VAL A 202 12.67 -2.45 2.93
CA VAL A 202 11.98 -3.51 2.19
C VAL A 202 11.80 -4.71 3.09
N VAL A 203 10.56 -5.16 3.19
CA VAL A 203 10.19 -6.44 3.78
C VAL A 203 9.94 -7.41 2.63
N ILE A 204 10.75 -8.46 2.52
CA ILE A 204 10.60 -9.48 1.48
C ILE A 204 9.80 -10.64 2.04
N MET A 205 8.70 -10.97 1.34
CA MET A 205 7.84 -12.10 1.68
C MET A 205 7.94 -13.22 0.66
N ASP A 206 7.95 -14.46 1.16
CA ASP A 206 7.78 -15.66 0.35
C ASP A 206 7.04 -16.73 1.16
N HIS A 207 6.14 -17.49 0.50
CA HIS A 207 5.35 -18.56 1.12
C HIS A 207 4.73 -18.20 2.49
N GLY A 208 4.16 -17.01 2.60
CA GLY A 208 3.49 -16.52 3.80
C GLY A 208 4.42 -16.20 4.97
N ARG A 209 5.71 -15.98 4.72
CA ARG A 209 6.73 -15.63 5.72
C ARG A 209 7.52 -14.40 5.29
N VAL A 210 8.00 -13.64 6.26
CA VAL A 210 9.04 -12.64 6.04
C VAL A 210 10.38 -13.36 5.98
N ILE A 211 11.09 -13.22 4.86
CA ILE A 211 12.41 -13.83 4.63
C ILE A 211 13.56 -12.82 4.72
N ALA A 212 13.26 -11.53 4.58
CA ALA A 212 14.19 -10.44 4.86
C ALA A 212 13.41 -9.17 5.24
N ASP A 213 14.02 -8.34 6.07
CA ASP A 213 13.52 -7.03 6.50
C ASP A 213 14.74 -6.14 6.75
N ASP A 214 15.01 -5.19 5.83
CA ASP A 214 16.20 -4.35 5.91
C ASP A 214 16.05 -3.11 5.00
N THR A 215 16.94 -2.13 5.15
CA THR A 215 17.11 -1.05 4.18
C THR A 215 17.56 -1.59 2.82
N LEU A 216 17.35 -0.83 1.76
CA LEU A 216 17.87 -1.20 0.42
C LEU A 216 19.38 -1.43 0.44
N GLU A 217 20.12 -0.57 1.13
CA GLU A 217 21.56 -0.71 1.27
C GLU A 217 21.94 -2.01 2.01
N GLY A 218 21.24 -2.32 3.12
CA GLY A 218 21.45 -3.55 3.89
C GLY A 218 21.15 -4.81 3.09
N LEU A 219 20.09 -4.79 2.26
CA LEU A 219 19.74 -5.90 1.36
C LEU A 219 20.78 -6.07 0.26
N HIS A 220 21.18 -4.98 -0.39
CA HIS A 220 22.21 -5.01 -1.44
C HIS A 220 23.58 -5.50 -0.91
N ALA A 221 23.91 -5.22 0.35
CA ALA A 221 25.16 -5.70 0.96
C ALA A 221 25.22 -7.23 1.11
N ARG A 222 24.07 -7.93 1.02
CA ARG A 222 24.00 -9.40 1.15
C ARG A 222 24.46 -10.16 -0.10
N VAL A 223 24.56 -9.48 -1.24
CA VAL A 223 24.96 -10.08 -2.52
C VAL A 223 26.20 -9.40 -3.08
N PRO A 224 27.08 -10.15 -3.79
CA PRO A 224 28.19 -9.55 -4.50
C PRO A 224 27.66 -8.64 -5.63
N PRO A 225 28.45 -7.64 -6.05
CA PRO A 225 28.09 -6.85 -7.23
C PRO A 225 28.15 -7.73 -8.50
N ASP A 226 27.27 -7.42 -9.45
CA ASP A 226 27.28 -8.04 -10.77
C ASP A 226 28.54 -7.69 -11.57
N ALA A 227 28.65 -8.19 -12.80
CA ALA A 227 29.78 -7.91 -13.70
C ALA A 227 29.94 -6.41 -14.06
N GLN A 228 28.91 -5.59 -13.79
CA GLN A 228 28.88 -4.13 -14.02
C GLN A 228 29.08 -3.35 -12.71
N GLY A 229 29.32 -4.04 -11.58
CA GLY A 229 29.48 -3.43 -10.25
C GLY A 229 28.17 -3.02 -9.59
N LYS A 230 27.03 -3.41 -10.14
CA LYS A 230 25.71 -3.13 -9.58
C LYS A 230 25.24 -4.27 -8.69
N ARG A 231 24.41 -3.92 -7.72
CA ARG A 231 23.65 -4.87 -6.87
C ARG A 231 22.18 -4.56 -7.05
N ASN A 232 21.36 -5.59 -7.20
CA ASN A 232 19.92 -5.44 -7.40
C ASN A 232 19.14 -6.38 -6.47
N LEU A 233 17.88 -6.06 -6.23
CA LEU A 233 17.00 -6.86 -5.37
C LEU A 233 16.66 -8.23 -5.97
N GLU A 234 16.77 -8.41 -7.29
CA GLU A 234 16.54 -9.69 -7.94
C GLU A 234 17.57 -10.73 -7.48
N GLU A 235 18.85 -10.34 -7.42
CA GLU A 235 19.92 -11.21 -6.90
C GLU A 235 19.75 -11.49 -5.41
N VAL A 236 19.31 -10.49 -4.63
CA VAL A 236 18.98 -10.68 -3.21
C VAL A 236 17.87 -11.72 -3.07
N PHE A 237 16.77 -11.58 -3.82
CA PHE A 237 15.66 -12.53 -3.77
C PHE A 237 16.10 -13.93 -4.21
N LEU A 238 16.87 -14.03 -5.30
CA LEU A 238 17.41 -15.28 -5.79
C LEU A 238 18.30 -15.96 -4.73
N SER A 239 19.15 -15.21 -4.05
CA SER A 239 20.05 -15.74 -3.02
C SER A 239 19.27 -16.27 -1.80
N LEU A 240 18.13 -15.64 -1.46
CA LEU A 240 17.31 -16.02 -0.32
C LEU A 240 16.38 -17.21 -0.61
N THR A 241 15.93 -17.37 -1.85
CA THR A 241 14.87 -18.34 -2.22
C THR A 241 15.35 -19.45 -3.15
N GLY A 242 16.52 -19.29 -3.78
CA GLY A 242 17.04 -20.19 -4.82
C GLY A 242 16.28 -20.11 -6.15
N ARG A 243 15.37 -19.14 -6.33
CA ARG A 243 14.57 -18.95 -7.53
C ARG A 243 14.39 -17.47 -7.86
N GLN A 244 14.16 -17.15 -9.13
CA GLN A 244 13.85 -15.78 -9.54
C GLN A 244 12.41 -15.42 -9.12
N LEU A 245 12.20 -14.12 -8.86
CA LEU A 245 10.85 -13.59 -8.72
C LEU A 245 10.21 -13.67 -10.12
N ARG A 246 9.24 -14.57 -10.28
CA ARG A 246 8.45 -14.70 -11.51
C ARG A 246 7.05 -14.19 -11.26
N ASP A 247 6.49 -13.53 -12.29
CA ASP A 247 5.09 -13.12 -12.38
C ASP A 247 4.11 -14.28 -12.19
#